data_71aa5b457b7cf0c0b2676d1742fd96b1
#
_entry.id   71aa5b457b7cf0c0b2676d1742fd96b1
#
_cell.length_a   1.000
_cell.length_b   1.000
_cell.length_c   1.000
_cell.angle_alpha   90.00
_cell.angle_beta   90.00
_cell.angle_gamma   90.00
#
_symmetry.space_group_name_H-M   'P 1'
#
loop_
_entity.id
_entity.type
_entity.pdbx_description
1 polymer ?
#
loop_
_entity_poly.entity_id
_entity_poly.type
_entity_poly.pdbx_seq_one_letter_code
_entity_poly.pdbx_strand_id
1 'polypeptide(L)'
;PDNENYETTVIEEIINHLEEDQYQPISPLNQKIIEEIKAGIQQNELRSSDFFKTFMDEEVVTKTADALINAHETSNWEKHNIYFSKEEELVDKIVKDVIIRHKREFVVKIINDLKHQISEENSAETYLKIMNLTKLKNKIDENLFRIL
;
A
#
# COMPACT_ATOMS: atom_id res chain seq x y z
N PRO A 1 30.39 7.55 12.31
CA PRO A 1 29.49 6.70 11.59
C PRO A 1 28.66 7.58 10.69
N ASP A 2 28.99 7.46 9.38
CA ASP A 2 28.48 8.32 8.34
C ASP A 2 26.99 8.03 8.16
N ASN A 3 26.16 9.02 8.45
CA ASN A 3 24.78 9.07 7.94
C ASN A 3 24.90 9.31 6.42
N GLU A 4 25.06 8.26 5.66
CA GLU A 4 24.79 8.31 4.23
C GLU A 4 23.29 8.59 4.07
N ASN A 5 22.94 9.83 3.74
CA ASN A 5 21.61 10.18 3.29
C ASN A 5 21.42 9.50 1.94
N TYR A 6 20.77 8.34 1.92
CA TYR A 6 20.32 7.73 0.69
C TYR A 6 19.09 8.51 0.22
N GLU A 7 19.24 9.26 -0.88
CA GLU A 7 18.08 9.82 -1.57
C GLU A 7 17.31 8.68 -2.23
N THR A 8 16.15 8.36 -1.69
CA THR A 8 15.22 7.39 -2.28
C THR A 8 13.92 8.11 -2.65
N THR A 9 13.23 7.62 -3.66
CA THR A 9 11.92 8.15 -4.01
C THR A 9 10.85 7.56 -3.10
N VAL A 10 9.72 8.27 -2.93
CA VAL A 10 8.54 7.78 -2.17
C VAL A 10 8.08 6.41 -2.67
N ILE A 11 8.13 6.19 -3.98
CA ILE A 11 7.74 4.93 -4.61
C ILE A 11 8.70 3.80 -4.22
N GLU A 12 10.01 4.04 -4.28
CA GLU A 12 11.02 3.06 -3.88
C GLU A 12 10.89 2.70 -2.41
N GLU A 13 10.70 3.69 -1.53
CA GLU A 13 10.50 3.46 -0.10
C GLU A 13 9.29 2.57 0.17
N ILE A 14 8.15 2.85 -0.46
CA ILE A 14 6.93 2.02 -0.32
C ILE A 14 7.20 0.60 -0.81
N ILE A 15 7.80 0.44 -1.99
CA ILE A 15 8.07 -0.88 -2.57
C ILE A 15 9.03 -1.68 -1.68
N ASN A 16 10.11 -1.07 -1.20
CA ASN A 16 11.07 -1.73 -0.32
C ASN A 16 10.40 -2.25 0.96
N HIS A 17 9.59 -1.43 1.62
CA HIS A 17 8.85 -1.86 2.80
C HIS A 17 7.84 -2.99 2.53
N LEU A 18 7.18 -2.98 1.38
CA LEU A 18 6.27 -4.05 1.00
C LEU A 18 7.01 -5.35 0.71
N GLU A 19 8.22 -5.29 0.14
CA GLU A 19 9.07 -6.45 -0.12
C GLU A 19 9.66 -7.05 1.16
N GLU A 20 10.15 -6.23 2.10
CA GLU A 20 10.64 -6.68 3.40
C GLU A 20 9.60 -7.51 4.16
N ASP A 21 8.33 -7.13 4.08
CA ASP A 21 7.22 -7.83 4.72
C ASP A 21 6.66 -8.98 3.87
N GLN A 22 7.24 -9.29 2.72
CA GLN A 22 6.75 -10.30 1.76
C GLN A 22 5.27 -10.05 1.38
N TYR A 23 4.88 -8.78 1.31
CA TYR A 23 3.53 -8.38 0.96
C TYR A 23 3.17 -8.79 -0.47
N GLN A 24 1.98 -9.38 -0.63
CA GLN A 24 1.40 -9.66 -1.93
C GLN A 24 0.07 -8.93 -2.08
N PRO A 25 -0.12 -8.17 -3.17
CA PRO A 25 -1.38 -7.53 -3.45
C PRO A 25 -2.53 -8.54 -3.53
N ILE A 26 -3.68 -8.19 -2.94
CA ILE A 26 -4.87 -9.05 -2.95
C ILE A 26 -5.49 -9.10 -4.34
N SER A 27 -5.50 -7.95 -5.03
CA SER A 27 -6.07 -7.82 -6.38
C SER A 27 -5.03 -8.16 -7.44
N PRO A 28 -5.35 -9.03 -8.43
CA PRO A 28 -4.47 -9.30 -9.55
C PRO A 28 -4.10 -8.04 -10.35
N LEU A 29 -5.02 -7.07 -10.44
CA LEU A 29 -4.75 -5.78 -11.07
C LEU A 29 -3.70 -4.98 -10.33
N ASN A 30 -3.79 -4.91 -8.99
CA ASN A 30 -2.78 -4.25 -8.17
C ASN A 30 -1.43 -4.96 -8.24
N GLN A 31 -1.43 -6.29 -8.35
CA GLN A 31 -0.20 -7.07 -8.53
C GLN A 31 0.51 -6.67 -9.82
N LYS A 32 -0.20 -6.62 -10.96
CA LYS A 32 0.36 -6.15 -12.24
C LYS A 32 0.98 -4.75 -12.13
N ILE A 33 0.26 -3.82 -11.51
CA ILE A 33 0.74 -2.44 -11.35
C ILE A 33 2.03 -2.41 -10.50
N ILE A 34 2.07 -3.14 -9.40
CA ILE A 34 3.25 -3.20 -8.53
C ILE A 34 4.42 -3.87 -9.24
N GLU A 35 4.19 -4.94 -10.01
CA GLU A 35 5.24 -5.62 -10.80
C GLU A 35 5.85 -4.67 -11.84
N GLU A 36 5.04 -3.86 -12.54
CA GLU A 36 5.52 -2.85 -13.49
C GLU A 36 6.31 -1.73 -12.79
N ILE A 37 5.87 -1.28 -11.63
CA ILE A 37 6.63 -0.30 -10.83
C ILE A 37 7.98 -0.87 -10.43
N LYS A 38 8.05 -2.12 -9.94
CA LYS A 38 9.30 -2.80 -9.59
C LYS A 38 10.22 -2.95 -10.79
N ALA A 39 9.69 -3.35 -11.93
CA ALA A 39 10.46 -3.44 -13.17
C ALA A 39 11.05 -2.09 -13.57
N GLY A 40 10.29 -1.01 -13.40
CA GLY A 40 10.77 0.35 -13.65
C GLY A 40 11.92 0.75 -12.72
N ILE A 41 11.79 0.48 -11.41
CA ILE A 41 12.86 0.73 -10.42
C ILE A 41 14.14 -0.03 -10.78
N GLN A 42 14.04 -1.32 -11.11
CA GLN A 42 15.19 -2.15 -11.50
C GLN A 42 15.89 -1.66 -12.76
N GLN A 43 15.16 -1.01 -13.66
CA GLN A 43 15.69 -0.45 -14.91
C GLN A 43 16.16 1.01 -14.75
N ASN A 44 16.10 1.60 -13.56
CA ASN A 44 16.30 3.03 -13.30
C ASN A 44 15.39 3.92 -14.17
N GLU A 45 14.18 3.45 -14.48
CA GLU A 45 13.18 4.12 -15.28
C GLU A 45 11.84 4.10 -14.55
N LEU A 46 11.60 5.09 -13.69
CA LEU A 46 10.36 5.18 -12.92
C LEU A 46 9.14 5.25 -13.86
N ARG A 47 8.21 4.34 -13.68
CA ARG A 47 6.95 4.32 -14.44
C ARG A 47 6.07 5.48 -14.01
N SER A 48 5.91 6.46 -14.88
CA SER A 48 5.04 7.61 -14.66
C SER A 48 3.55 7.27 -14.87
N SER A 49 2.67 8.20 -14.49
CA SER A 49 1.24 8.06 -14.81
C SER A 49 0.97 7.96 -16.32
N ASP A 50 1.80 8.59 -17.15
CA ASP A 50 1.67 8.52 -18.61
C ASP A 50 2.00 7.13 -19.16
N PHE A 51 2.95 6.42 -18.55
CA PHE A 51 3.20 5.01 -18.87
C PHE A 51 1.94 4.16 -18.66
N PHE A 52 1.29 4.30 -17.50
CA PHE A 52 0.09 3.53 -17.17
C PHE A 52 -1.15 3.93 -17.97
N LYS A 53 -1.25 5.18 -18.45
CA LYS A 53 -2.33 5.62 -19.36
C LYS A 53 -2.28 4.94 -20.72
N THR A 54 -1.11 4.51 -21.15
CA THR A 54 -0.88 3.87 -22.45
C THR A 54 -0.62 2.37 -22.34
N PHE A 55 -0.89 1.81 -21.16
CA PHE A 55 -0.65 0.40 -20.91
C PHE A 55 -1.58 -0.50 -21.73
N MET A 56 -1.13 -1.70 -22.08
CA MET A 56 -1.92 -2.61 -22.93
C MET A 56 -3.17 -3.18 -22.25
N ASP A 57 -3.24 -3.12 -20.92
CA ASP A 57 -4.36 -3.64 -20.13
C ASP A 57 -5.33 -2.50 -19.79
N GLU A 58 -6.55 -2.59 -20.32
CA GLU A 58 -7.60 -1.58 -20.21
C GLU A 58 -8.06 -1.34 -18.75
N GLU A 59 -7.98 -2.37 -17.90
CA GLU A 59 -8.30 -2.24 -16.47
C GLU A 59 -7.24 -1.38 -15.74
N VAL A 60 -5.95 -1.53 -16.11
CA VAL A 60 -4.86 -0.69 -15.57
C VAL A 60 -5.05 0.75 -15.99
N VAL A 61 -5.39 1.00 -17.26
CA VAL A 61 -5.66 2.34 -17.79
C VAL A 61 -6.82 2.99 -17.06
N THR A 62 -7.93 2.29 -16.90
CA THR A 62 -9.12 2.80 -16.19
C THR A 62 -8.78 3.15 -14.74
N LYS A 63 -8.11 2.25 -14.02
CA LYS A 63 -7.71 2.49 -12.63
C LYS A 63 -6.77 3.69 -12.50
N THR A 64 -5.85 3.87 -13.45
CA THR A 64 -4.95 5.02 -13.49
C THR A 64 -5.72 6.31 -13.71
N ALA A 65 -6.68 6.32 -14.64
CA ALA A 65 -7.53 7.47 -14.90
C ALA A 65 -8.34 7.86 -13.64
N ASP A 66 -8.95 6.89 -12.96
CA ASP A 66 -9.71 7.11 -11.73
C ASP A 66 -8.83 7.73 -10.62
N ALA A 67 -7.61 7.20 -10.46
CA ALA A 67 -6.66 7.72 -9.47
C ALA A 67 -6.26 9.18 -9.76
N LEU A 68 -6.06 9.54 -11.04
CA LEU A 68 -5.71 10.89 -11.44
C LEU A 68 -6.88 11.88 -11.29
N ILE A 69 -8.11 11.46 -11.57
CA ILE A 69 -9.31 12.27 -11.35
C ILE A 69 -9.44 12.59 -9.87
N ASN A 70 -9.32 11.59 -8.99
CA ASN A 70 -9.39 11.78 -7.55
C ASN A 70 -8.29 12.71 -7.01
N ALA A 71 -7.07 12.62 -7.57
CA ALA A 71 -5.97 13.52 -7.20
C ALA A 71 -6.28 14.98 -7.62
N HIS A 72 -6.91 15.19 -8.77
CA HIS A 72 -7.31 16.53 -9.21
C HIS A 72 -8.47 17.13 -8.39
N GLU A 73 -9.39 16.31 -7.91
CA GLU A 73 -10.47 16.78 -7.04
C GLU A 73 -9.94 17.28 -5.70
N THR A 74 -8.96 16.60 -5.10
CA THR A 74 -8.33 17.05 -3.86
C THR A 74 -7.54 18.34 -4.04
N SER A 75 -6.91 18.59 -5.18
CA SER A 75 -6.17 19.84 -5.47
C SER A 75 -7.06 21.09 -5.58
N ASN A 76 -8.36 20.92 -5.76
CA ASN A 76 -9.33 22.03 -5.81
C ASN A 76 -9.72 22.56 -4.41
N TRP A 77 -9.39 21.87 -3.34
CA TRP A 77 -9.76 22.26 -1.97
C TRP A 77 -8.96 23.45 -1.47
N GLU A 78 -7.74 23.69 -1.98
CA GLU A 78 -6.95 24.90 -1.69
C GLU A 78 -7.68 26.18 -2.11
N LYS A 79 -8.48 26.13 -3.18
CA LYS A 79 -9.30 27.25 -3.63
C LYS A 79 -10.42 27.62 -2.66
N HIS A 80 -10.73 26.73 -1.73
CA HIS A 80 -11.76 26.93 -0.70
C HIS A 80 -11.18 27.28 0.69
N ASN A 81 -9.92 27.77 0.75
CA ASN A 81 -9.22 28.11 2.00
C ASN A 81 -9.06 26.94 2.99
N ILE A 82 -9.05 25.71 2.50
CA ILE A 82 -8.69 24.54 3.28
C ILE A 82 -7.20 24.31 3.07
N TYR A 83 -6.40 24.81 4.02
CA TYR A 83 -4.94 24.67 3.99
C TYR A 83 -4.56 23.30 4.57
N PHE A 84 -3.92 22.48 3.75
CA PHE A 84 -3.19 21.31 4.21
C PHE A 84 -1.79 21.74 4.65
N SER A 85 -1.24 21.08 5.66
CA SER A 85 0.19 21.21 6.00
C SER A 85 1.04 20.97 4.75
N LYS A 86 2.19 21.64 4.65
CA LYS A 86 3.06 21.53 3.47
C LYS A 86 3.32 20.07 3.12
N GLU A 87 3.27 19.74 1.83
CA GLU A 87 3.45 18.37 1.33
C GLU A 87 4.69 17.68 1.91
N GLU A 88 5.79 18.40 2.06
CA GLU A 88 7.05 17.89 2.61
C GLU A 88 6.94 17.38 4.05
N GLU A 89 6.11 18.01 4.90
CA GLU A 89 5.89 17.59 6.30
C GLU A 89 4.94 16.38 6.39
N LEU A 90 4.17 16.13 5.33
CA LEU A 90 3.18 15.06 5.27
C LEU A 90 3.69 13.79 4.57
N VAL A 91 4.76 13.87 3.77
CA VAL A 91 5.26 12.73 2.98
C VAL A 91 5.51 11.52 3.87
N ASP A 92 6.26 11.66 4.95
CA ASP A 92 6.54 10.56 5.89
C ASP A 92 5.27 9.96 6.49
N LYS A 93 4.30 10.82 6.81
CA LYS A 93 3.03 10.38 7.37
C LYS A 93 2.19 9.62 6.34
N ILE A 94 2.15 10.12 5.11
CA ILE A 94 1.42 9.49 4.00
C ILE A 94 2.03 8.14 3.66
N VAL A 95 3.36 8.06 3.54
CA VAL A 95 4.08 6.81 3.25
C VAL A 95 3.79 5.76 4.33
N LYS A 96 3.92 6.14 5.60
CA LYS A 96 3.62 5.24 6.74
C LYS A 96 2.17 4.78 6.73
N ASP A 97 1.22 5.68 6.47
CA ASP A 97 -0.21 5.34 6.42
C ASP A 97 -0.51 4.35 5.30
N VAL A 98 0.05 4.57 4.10
CA VAL A 98 -0.10 3.66 2.95
C VAL A 98 0.44 2.28 3.28
N ILE A 99 1.67 2.20 3.80
CA ILE A 99 2.31 0.94 4.17
C ILE A 99 1.47 0.19 5.23
N ILE A 100 1.05 0.88 6.29
CA ILE A 100 0.29 0.28 7.38
C ILE A 100 -1.07 -0.23 6.89
N ARG A 101 -1.76 0.50 6.01
CA ARG A 101 -3.03 0.05 5.41
C ARG A 101 -2.86 -1.22 4.58
N HIS A 102 -1.83 -1.29 3.76
CA HIS A 102 -1.54 -2.50 2.97
C HIS A 102 -1.21 -3.70 3.87
N LYS A 103 -0.38 -3.50 4.91
CA LYS A 103 -0.09 -4.56 5.90
C LYS A 103 -1.36 -5.05 6.60
N ARG A 104 -2.25 -4.13 6.97
CA ARG A 104 -3.55 -4.47 7.56
C ARG A 104 -4.40 -5.35 6.66
N GLU A 105 -4.56 -4.98 5.41
CA GLU A 105 -5.33 -5.77 4.42
C GLU A 105 -4.76 -7.16 4.24
N PHE A 106 -3.43 -7.27 4.18
CA PHE A 106 -2.76 -8.57 4.06
C PHE A 106 -3.00 -9.46 5.29
N VAL A 107 -2.91 -8.92 6.50
CA VAL A 107 -3.25 -9.67 7.74
C VAL A 107 -4.71 -10.11 7.74
N VAL A 108 -5.64 -9.25 7.32
CA VAL A 108 -7.07 -9.60 7.20
C VAL A 108 -7.29 -10.74 6.21
N LYS A 109 -6.60 -10.71 5.07
CA LYS A 109 -6.64 -11.80 4.09
C LYS A 109 -6.19 -13.12 4.71
N ILE A 110 -5.02 -13.16 5.36
CA ILE A 110 -4.51 -14.37 6.01
C ILE A 110 -5.50 -14.91 7.06
N ILE A 111 -6.10 -14.03 7.87
CA ILE A 111 -7.11 -14.43 8.85
C ILE A 111 -8.30 -15.09 8.15
N ASN A 112 -8.78 -14.54 7.05
CA ASN A 112 -9.92 -15.10 6.32
C ASN A 112 -9.56 -16.45 5.67
N ASP A 113 -8.39 -16.57 5.06
CA ASP A 113 -7.93 -17.83 4.47
C ASP A 113 -7.82 -18.93 5.54
N LEU A 114 -7.27 -18.61 6.71
CA LEU A 114 -7.20 -19.55 7.84
C LEU A 114 -8.60 -19.93 8.38
N LYS A 115 -9.56 -19.01 8.41
CA LYS A 115 -10.94 -19.31 8.81
C LYS A 115 -11.62 -20.28 7.84
N HIS A 116 -11.35 -20.17 6.55
CA HIS A 116 -11.85 -21.13 5.56
C HIS A 116 -11.23 -22.52 5.77
N GLN A 117 -9.93 -22.59 6.09
CA GLN A 117 -9.25 -23.86 6.37
C GLN A 117 -9.79 -24.56 7.64
N ILE A 118 -10.17 -23.80 8.68
CA ILE A 118 -10.78 -24.40 9.90
C ILE A 118 -12.09 -25.13 9.60
N SER A 119 -12.86 -24.70 8.61
CA SER A 119 -14.09 -25.39 8.22
C SER A 119 -13.84 -26.80 7.68
N GLU A 120 -12.62 -27.10 7.24
CA GLU A 120 -12.19 -28.38 6.69
C GLU A 120 -11.38 -29.22 7.69
N GLU A 121 -10.52 -28.56 8.49
CA GLU A 121 -9.68 -29.23 9.51
C GLU A 121 -9.70 -28.45 10.82
N ASN A 122 -10.27 -29.08 11.87
CA ASN A 122 -10.41 -28.46 13.20
C ASN A 122 -9.08 -28.57 13.98
N SER A 123 -8.13 -27.68 13.66
CA SER A 123 -6.80 -27.64 14.26
C SER A 123 -6.69 -26.56 15.34
N ALA A 124 -6.32 -26.94 16.57
CA ALA A 124 -6.04 -26.02 17.67
C ALA A 124 -4.92 -25.02 17.31
N GLU A 125 -3.95 -25.44 16.50
CA GLU A 125 -2.86 -24.59 16.02
C GLU A 125 -3.38 -23.46 15.12
N THR A 126 -4.34 -23.77 14.24
CA THR A 126 -4.96 -22.77 13.34
C THR A 126 -5.75 -21.73 14.12
N TYR A 127 -6.47 -22.14 15.18
CA TYR A 127 -7.15 -21.19 16.07
C TYR A 127 -6.16 -20.25 16.77
N LEU A 128 -5.02 -20.77 17.24
CA LEU A 128 -4.00 -19.96 17.90
C LEU A 128 -3.38 -18.94 16.91
N LYS A 129 -3.13 -19.35 15.67
CA LYS A 129 -2.64 -18.45 14.60
C LYS A 129 -3.63 -17.32 14.34
N ILE A 130 -4.92 -17.61 14.18
CA ILE A 130 -5.97 -16.61 13.99
C ILE A 130 -6.04 -15.64 15.16
N MET A 131 -5.97 -16.14 16.39
CA MET A 131 -5.99 -15.30 17.59
C MET A 131 -4.80 -14.32 17.61
N ASN A 132 -3.59 -14.81 17.29
CA ASN A 132 -2.39 -13.98 17.25
C ASN A 132 -2.45 -12.93 16.13
N LEU A 133 -2.90 -13.31 14.93
CA LEU A 133 -3.09 -12.39 13.82
C LEU A 133 -4.18 -11.36 14.10
N THR A 134 -5.24 -11.73 14.80
CA THR A 134 -6.29 -10.79 15.23
C THR A 134 -5.75 -9.77 16.22
N LYS A 135 -4.89 -10.17 17.17
CA LYS A 135 -4.20 -9.23 18.06
C LYS A 135 -3.28 -8.28 17.29
N LEU A 136 -2.55 -8.80 16.29
CA LEU A 136 -1.70 -7.96 15.41
C LEU A 136 -2.55 -6.96 14.64
N LYS A 137 -3.65 -7.40 14.01
CA LYS A 137 -4.60 -6.52 13.31
C LYS A 137 -5.10 -5.39 14.21
N ASN A 138 -5.48 -5.71 15.44
CA ASN A 138 -5.97 -4.69 16.39
C ASN A 138 -4.90 -3.65 16.74
N LYS A 139 -3.63 -4.05 16.90
CA LYS A 139 -2.51 -3.12 17.09
C LYS A 139 -2.29 -2.24 15.86
N ILE A 140 -2.43 -2.78 14.67
CA ILE A 140 -2.35 -2.01 13.42
C ILE A 140 -3.49 -0.99 13.37
N ASP A 141 -4.72 -1.39 13.68
CA ASP A 141 -5.88 -0.50 13.74
C ASP A 141 -5.66 0.66 14.75
N GLU A 142 -5.15 0.37 15.94
CA GLU A 142 -4.81 1.40 16.94
C GLU A 142 -3.78 2.40 16.41
N ASN A 143 -2.80 1.95 15.65
CA ASN A 143 -1.80 2.83 15.04
C ASN A 143 -2.41 3.70 13.93
N LEU A 144 -3.29 3.15 13.09
CA LEU A 144 -4.00 3.91 12.06
C LEU A 144 -4.87 5.01 12.65
N PHE A 145 -5.58 4.74 13.76
CA PHE A 145 -6.40 5.75 14.45
C PHE A 145 -5.59 6.85 15.15
N ARG A 146 -4.33 6.61 15.49
CA ARG A 146 -3.44 7.63 16.07
C ARG A 146 -2.80 8.54 15.03
N ILE A 147 -2.78 8.11 13.76
CA ILE A 147 -2.21 8.87 12.64
C ILE A 147 -3.25 9.84 12.06
N LEU A 148 -4.54 9.58 12.26
CA LEU A 148 -5.65 10.45 11.87
C LEU A 148 -5.88 11.52 12.94
#